data_2130b5d737c997767d6743ebfdfb3698
#
_entry.id   2130b5d737c997767d6743ebfdfb3698
#
_cell.length_a   1.000
_cell.length_b   1.000
_cell.length_c   1.000
_cell.angle_alpha   90.00
_cell.angle_beta   90.00
_cell.angle_gamma   90.00
#
_symmetry.space_group_name_H-M   'P 1'
#
loop_
_entity.id
_entity.type
_entity.pdbx_description
1 polymer ?
#
loop_
_entity_poly.entity_id
_entity_poly.type
_entity_poly.pdbx_seq_one_letter_code
_entity_poly.pdbx_strand_id
1 'polypeptide(L)'
;MYSFVDTLRVFPEISTTVNHDPDNYEYEWVAVGGDPTIGGQYTLGKEKDLVYPITLPSQSYVVHYKIQDKSTGLTTISSLSLQLSTLFSRGWLVLGEGDDGRTQLDMVSTGGEDTTLLKNILQEVDLQEWGKPTCIFVPPYRPAAALNYIHVGTDKGTYRLSTSTLLPIEGTHLKWSFYDVSAAGECVMTEAVQIMGYYRAALVDGNLYYTELSGQQACFFGSPSNHYKGDYDLFPVGDKIGYSVKERGYATVL
;
A
#
# COMPACT_ATOMS: atom_id res chain seq x y z
N MET A 1 1.81 2.71 17.18
CA MET A 1 2.18 1.28 17.28
C MET A 1 2.28 0.70 15.88
N TYR A 2 3.01 -0.38 15.68
CA TYR A 2 3.29 -0.98 14.37
C TYR A 2 2.51 -2.28 14.19
N SER A 3 1.76 -2.36 13.09
CA SER A 3 1.05 -3.57 12.67
C SER A 3 2.04 -4.71 12.42
N PHE A 4 1.66 -5.92 12.81
CA PHE A 4 2.44 -7.16 12.69
C PHE A 4 3.77 -7.19 13.48
N VAL A 5 4.00 -6.20 14.36
CA VAL A 5 5.20 -6.10 15.20
C VAL A 5 4.82 -5.97 16.66
N ASP A 6 3.93 -5.02 16.97
CA ASP A 6 3.59 -4.67 18.35
C ASP A 6 2.45 -5.53 18.91
N THR A 7 2.34 -5.53 20.23
CA THR A 7 1.21 -6.10 20.96
C THR A 7 0.54 -4.98 21.76
N LEU A 8 -0.74 -4.73 21.51
CA LEU A 8 -1.55 -3.81 22.29
C LEU A 8 -1.89 -4.47 23.65
N ARG A 9 -1.52 -3.82 24.74
CA ARG A 9 -1.80 -4.26 26.11
C ARG A 9 -2.57 -3.17 26.83
N VAL A 10 -3.76 -3.49 27.31
CA VAL A 10 -4.61 -2.57 28.09
C VAL A 10 -5.15 -3.32 29.30
N PHE A 11 -4.93 -2.76 30.47
CA PHE A 11 -5.37 -3.32 31.76
C PHE A 11 -6.28 -2.30 32.45
N PRO A 12 -7.60 -2.34 32.20
CA PRO A 12 -8.51 -1.34 32.72
C PRO A 12 -8.78 -1.53 34.22
N GLU A 13 -8.79 -0.41 34.93
CA GLU A 13 -9.31 -0.37 36.28
C GLU A 13 -10.82 -0.13 36.22
N ILE A 14 -11.59 -1.04 36.85
CA ILE A 14 -13.04 -0.97 36.86
C ILE A 14 -13.49 -0.70 38.29
N SER A 15 -14.26 0.36 38.49
CA SER A 15 -14.93 0.64 39.76
C SER A 15 -16.43 0.44 39.61
N THR A 16 -17.00 -0.38 40.45
CA THR A 16 -18.43 -0.70 40.46
C THR A 16 -19.04 -0.24 41.76
N THR A 17 -20.25 0.29 41.73
CA THR A 17 -20.96 0.81 42.91
C THR A 17 -21.97 -0.18 43.50
N VAL A 18 -22.43 -1.12 42.70
CA VAL A 18 -23.55 -2.02 43.11
C VAL A 18 -23.13 -3.48 43.19
N ASN A 19 -22.50 -3.99 42.13
CA ASN A 19 -22.06 -5.37 42.06
C ASN A 19 -20.55 -5.45 41.94
N HIS A 20 -19.90 -6.15 42.87
CA HIS A 20 -18.45 -6.29 42.90
C HIS A 20 -17.96 -7.66 42.38
N ASP A 21 -18.90 -8.53 41.97
CA ASP A 21 -18.57 -9.85 41.44
C ASP A 21 -18.11 -9.73 39.98
N PRO A 22 -16.83 -10.04 39.66
CA PRO A 22 -16.31 -9.96 38.29
C PRO A 22 -17.07 -10.85 37.31
N ASP A 23 -17.62 -11.97 37.75
CA ASP A 23 -18.33 -12.94 36.91
C ASP A 23 -19.69 -12.42 36.43
N ASN A 24 -20.18 -11.32 37.04
CA ASN A 24 -21.41 -10.65 36.61
C ASN A 24 -21.23 -9.77 35.35
N TYR A 25 -20.03 -9.60 34.86
CA TYR A 25 -19.75 -8.72 33.73
C TYR A 25 -19.32 -9.49 32.49
N GLU A 26 -19.71 -8.98 31.32
CA GLU A 26 -19.20 -9.39 30.04
C GLU A 26 -18.39 -8.23 29.44
N TYR A 27 -17.29 -8.58 28.78
CA TYR A 27 -16.35 -7.62 28.24
C TYR A 27 -16.23 -7.82 26.72
N GLU A 28 -16.09 -6.73 25.99
CA GLU A 28 -15.82 -6.78 24.57
C GLU A 28 -14.93 -5.60 24.16
N TRP A 29 -13.85 -5.93 23.46
CA TRP A 29 -12.95 -4.95 22.84
C TRP A 29 -13.19 -4.94 21.36
N VAL A 30 -13.51 -3.75 20.80
CA VAL A 30 -13.84 -3.57 19.39
C VAL A 30 -13.07 -2.39 18.83
N ALA A 31 -12.25 -2.63 17.81
CA ALA A 31 -11.64 -1.56 17.04
C ALA A 31 -12.52 -1.21 15.83
N VAL A 32 -12.74 0.09 15.63
CA VAL A 32 -13.47 0.63 14.48
C VAL A 32 -12.51 1.51 13.70
N GLY A 33 -12.24 1.17 12.44
CA GLY A 33 -11.39 1.94 11.54
C GLY A 33 -12.07 3.20 11.02
N GLY A 34 -11.28 4.28 10.85
CA GLY A 34 -11.77 5.56 10.33
C GLY A 34 -11.84 5.64 8.81
N ASP A 35 -11.18 4.74 8.08
CA ASP A 35 -11.18 4.72 6.62
C ASP A 35 -12.27 3.77 6.10
N PRO A 36 -13.33 4.29 5.45
CA PRO A 36 -14.42 3.46 4.95
C PRO A 36 -14.01 2.51 3.80
N THR A 37 -12.86 2.71 3.17
CA THR A 37 -12.36 1.86 2.08
C THR A 37 -11.55 0.66 2.59
N ILE A 38 -10.90 0.83 3.75
CA ILE A 38 -10.14 -0.21 4.46
C ILE A 38 -10.98 -0.70 5.63
N GLY A 39 -11.92 0.15 6.05
CA GLY A 39 -12.62 0.13 7.31
C GLY A 39 -13.30 -1.17 7.63
N GLY A 40 -13.49 -1.38 8.88
CA GLY A 40 -14.15 -2.54 9.44
C GLY A 40 -14.28 -2.39 10.94
N GLN A 41 -15.11 -3.25 11.47
CA GLN A 41 -15.19 -3.48 12.89
C GLN A 41 -14.47 -4.79 13.21
N TYR A 42 -13.50 -4.72 14.12
CA TYR A 42 -12.66 -5.86 14.49
C TYR A 42 -12.82 -6.14 15.98
N THR A 43 -13.21 -7.33 16.33
CA THR A 43 -13.21 -7.77 17.72
C THR A 43 -11.79 -8.15 18.12
N LEU A 44 -11.24 -7.46 19.12
CA LEU A 44 -9.87 -7.66 19.61
C LEU A 44 -9.80 -8.66 20.77
N GLY A 45 -10.88 -8.77 21.55
CA GLY A 45 -10.94 -9.67 22.70
C GLY A 45 -12.26 -9.56 23.44
N LYS A 46 -12.49 -10.53 24.35
CA LYS A 46 -13.69 -10.61 25.21
C LYS A 46 -13.34 -10.74 26.69
N GLU A 47 -12.08 -10.59 27.04
CA GLU A 47 -11.61 -10.61 28.41
C GLU A 47 -11.57 -9.19 29.00
N LYS A 48 -11.53 -9.10 30.33
CA LYS A 48 -11.37 -7.83 31.03
C LYS A 48 -10.12 -7.09 30.53
N ASP A 49 -9.00 -7.80 30.49
CA ASP A 49 -7.71 -7.29 30.07
C ASP A 49 -7.48 -7.60 28.59
N LEU A 50 -6.93 -6.66 27.86
CA LEU A 50 -6.60 -6.85 26.45
C LEU A 50 -5.10 -7.10 26.25
N VAL A 51 -4.78 -8.23 25.64
CA VAL A 51 -3.45 -8.52 25.10
C VAL A 51 -3.66 -8.96 23.65
N TYR A 52 -3.43 -8.05 22.72
CA TYR A 52 -3.74 -8.27 21.31
C TYR A 52 -2.49 -8.06 20.44
N PRO A 53 -1.92 -9.13 19.84
CA PRO A 53 -0.92 -8.97 18.77
C PRO A 53 -1.56 -8.21 17.61
N ILE A 54 -0.98 -7.07 17.23
CA ILE A 54 -1.60 -6.17 16.27
C ILE A 54 -1.47 -6.76 14.86
N THR A 55 -2.60 -7.21 14.30
CA THR A 55 -2.73 -7.71 12.93
C THR A 55 -3.61 -6.81 12.06
N LEU A 56 -4.06 -5.67 12.61
CA LEU A 56 -4.92 -4.73 11.91
C LEU A 56 -4.14 -3.94 10.85
N PRO A 57 -4.78 -3.55 9.73
CA PRO A 57 -4.20 -2.64 8.75
C PRO A 57 -3.74 -1.31 9.36
N SER A 58 -2.77 -0.66 8.69
CA SER A 58 -2.25 0.65 9.12
C SER A 58 -3.27 1.75 8.86
N GLN A 59 -3.87 2.27 9.92
CA GLN A 59 -4.75 3.43 9.95
C GLN A 59 -5.02 3.88 11.39
N SER A 60 -5.87 4.88 11.55
CA SER A 60 -6.40 5.28 12.86
C SER A 60 -7.62 4.44 13.21
N TYR A 61 -7.69 3.99 14.45
CA TYR A 61 -8.83 3.27 15.01
C TYR A 61 -9.33 3.96 16.26
N VAL A 62 -10.63 3.82 16.51
CA VAL A 62 -11.22 4.00 17.83
C VAL A 62 -11.47 2.62 18.41
N VAL A 63 -10.81 2.32 19.51
CA VAL A 63 -11.01 1.06 20.23
C VAL A 63 -12.04 1.30 21.34
N HIS A 64 -13.16 0.61 21.25
CA HIS A 64 -14.24 0.64 22.23
C HIS A 64 -14.07 -0.54 23.19
N TYR A 65 -14.07 -0.23 24.47
CA TYR A 65 -14.18 -1.19 25.54
C TYR A 65 -15.60 -1.17 26.07
N LYS A 66 -16.33 -2.26 25.90
CA LYS A 66 -17.71 -2.43 26.34
C LYS A 66 -17.74 -3.35 27.55
N ILE A 67 -18.46 -2.94 28.57
CA ILE A 67 -18.71 -3.71 29.78
C ILE A 67 -20.22 -3.82 29.93
N GLN A 68 -20.74 -5.03 29.92
CA GLN A 68 -22.15 -5.29 30.12
C GLN A 68 -22.37 -5.97 31.50
N ASP A 69 -23.21 -5.38 32.31
CA ASP A 69 -23.70 -6.00 33.54
C ASP A 69 -24.80 -7.00 33.19
N LYS A 70 -24.57 -8.29 33.44
CA LYS A 70 -25.52 -9.39 33.15
C LYS A 70 -26.81 -9.30 33.95
N SER A 71 -26.77 -8.74 35.15
CA SER A 71 -27.94 -8.67 36.04
C SER A 71 -28.92 -7.58 35.60
N THR A 72 -28.42 -6.49 35.05
CA THR A 72 -29.21 -5.33 34.65
C THR A 72 -29.33 -5.16 33.14
N GLY A 73 -28.44 -5.80 32.36
CA GLY A 73 -28.32 -5.62 30.93
C GLY A 73 -27.71 -4.27 30.51
N LEU A 74 -27.31 -3.43 31.45
CA LEU A 74 -26.71 -2.13 31.15
C LEU A 74 -25.31 -2.29 30.59
N THR A 75 -25.01 -1.51 29.53
CA THR A 75 -23.70 -1.49 28.90
C THR A 75 -23.03 -0.13 29.08
N THR A 76 -21.82 -0.16 29.59
CA THR A 76 -20.93 1.01 29.67
C THR A 76 -19.85 0.90 28.60
N ILE A 77 -19.56 2.01 27.91
CA ILE A 77 -18.55 2.04 26.85
C ILE A 77 -17.49 3.09 27.19
N SER A 78 -16.24 2.67 27.15
CA SER A 78 -15.08 3.56 27.16
C SER A 78 -14.34 3.45 25.83
N SER A 79 -13.58 4.48 25.44
CA SER A 79 -12.91 4.48 24.15
C SER A 79 -11.49 5.01 24.26
N LEU A 80 -10.60 4.47 23.44
CA LEU A 80 -9.25 4.97 23.26
C LEU A 80 -8.92 5.08 21.76
N SER A 81 -8.02 5.99 21.42
CA SER A 81 -7.51 6.14 20.05
C SER A 81 -6.28 5.26 19.86
N LEU A 82 -6.26 4.51 18.77
CA LEU A 82 -5.15 3.67 18.38
C LEU A 82 -4.68 4.08 16.98
N GLN A 83 -3.45 4.61 16.88
CA GLN A 83 -2.82 4.92 15.61
C GLN A 83 -1.87 3.78 15.25
N LEU A 84 -2.15 3.12 14.12
CA LEU A 84 -1.29 2.07 13.58
C LEU A 84 -0.53 2.55 12.37
N SER A 85 0.75 2.17 12.32
CA SER A 85 1.65 2.34 11.19
C SER A 85 2.24 0.97 10.82
N THR A 86 2.91 0.88 9.69
CA THR A 86 3.72 -0.29 9.33
C THR A 86 5.19 0.10 9.29
N LEU A 87 6.09 -0.86 9.41
CA LEU A 87 7.51 -0.65 9.16
C LEU A 87 7.77 -0.20 7.71
N PHE A 88 6.82 -0.48 6.81
CA PHE A 88 6.90 -0.11 5.39
C PHE A 88 6.47 1.34 5.11
N SER A 89 6.00 2.07 6.11
CA SER A 89 5.45 3.42 5.93
C SER A 89 6.51 4.48 5.62
N ARG A 90 7.77 4.23 5.99
CA ARG A 90 8.87 5.18 5.85
C ARG A 90 10.21 4.46 5.71
N GLY A 91 10.99 4.85 4.71
CA GLY A 91 12.33 4.29 4.50
C GLY A 91 12.75 4.31 3.04
N TRP A 92 13.73 3.48 2.72
CA TRP A 92 14.30 3.34 1.39
C TRP A 92 14.05 1.93 0.87
N LEU A 93 13.45 1.82 -0.30
CA LEU A 93 13.32 0.56 -1.02
C LEU A 93 14.53 0.37 -1.94
N VAL A 94 15.08 -0.82 -1.93
CA VAL A 94 16.21 -1.21 -2.76
C VAL A 94 15.80 -2.41 -3.60
N LEU A 95 15.68 -2.19 -4.90
CA LEU A 95 15.42 -3.25 -5.87
C LEU A 95 16.74 -3.76 -6.42
N GLY A 96 16.93 -5.05 -6.42
CA GLY A 96 18.14 -5.71 -6.89
C GLY A 96 17.89 -7.10 -7.45
N GLU A 97 18.94 -7.70 -7.98
CA GLU A 97 18.96 -9.11 -8.39
C GLU A 97 19.51 -9.94 -7.23
N GLY A 98 18.77 -10.97 -6.81
CA GLY A 98 19.21 -11.93 -5.82
C GLY A 98 20.23 -12.93 -6.36
N ASP A 99 20.77 -13.76 -5.48
CA ASP A 99 21.75 -14.79 -5.85
C ASP A 99 21.20 -15.85 -6.82
N ASP A 100 19.87 -15.98 -6.85
CA ASP A 100 19.14 -16.87 -7.77
C ASP A 100 18.81 -16.23 -9.13
N GLY A 101 19.26 -14.99 -9.36
CA GLY A 101 19.00 -14.22 -10.57
C GLY A 101 17.59 -13.63 -10.67
N ARG A 102 16.80 -13.70 -9.58
CA ARG A 102 15.45 -13.15 -9.52
C ARG A 102 15.44 -11.78 -8.87
N THR A 103 14.33 -11.08 -9.07
CA THR A 103 14.08 -9.80 -8.40
C THR A 103 14.03 -9.97 -6.89
N GLN A 104 14.85 -9.21 -6.19
CA GLN A 104 14.84 -9.06 -4.75
C GLN A 104 14.47 -7.63 -4.38
N LEU A 105 13.59 -7.47 -3.42
CA LEU A 105 13.21 -6.18 -2.85
C LEU A 105 13.59 -6.16 -1.37
N ASP A 106 14.48 -5.24 -1.03
CA ASP A 106 14.87 -4.95 0.34
C ASP A 106 14.33 -3.58 0.77
N MET A 107 14.24 -3.36 2.07
CA MET A 107 13.89 -2.06 2.61
C MET A 107 14.73 -1.70 3.83
N VAL A 108 15.31 -0.52 3.81
CA VAL A 108 15.86 0.12 5.00
C VAL A 108 14.74 0.95 5.62
N SER A 109 14.04 0.37 6.58
CA SER A 109 12.92 1.02 7.26
C SER A 109 13.40 1.99 8.31
N THR A 110 12.83 3.19 8.30
CA THR A 110 12.96 4.22 9.34
C THR A 110 11.61 4.53 9.98
N GLY A 111 10.65 3.62 9.83
CA GLY A 111 9.30 3.75 10.37
C GLY A 111 9.21 3.45 11.87
N GLY A 112 10.14 2.70 12.44
CA GLY A 112 10.25 2.37 13.85
C GLY A 112 11.09 3.37 14.65
N GLU A 113 11.38 3.05 15.92
CA GLU A 113 12.31 3.80 16.76
C GLU A 113 13.74 3.66 16.23
N ASP A 114 14.09 2.47 15.76
CA ASP A 114 15.38 2.15 15.17
C ASP A 114 15.26 1.91 13.66
N THR A 115 16.37 2.10 12.95
CA THR A 115 16.49 1.71 11.55
C THR A 115 16.54 0.18 11.44
N THR A 116 15.62 -0.39 10.69
CA THR A 116 15.51 -1.85 10.50
C THR A 116 15.74 -2.22 9.04
N LEU A 117 16.60 -3.22 8.80
CA LEU A 117 16.81 -3.79 7.47
C LEU A 117 15.84 -4.98 7.27
N LEU A 118 14.91 -4.82 6.36
CA LEU A 118 13.99 -5.87 5.92
C LEU A 118 14.51 -6.44 4.61
N LYS A 119 14.92 -7.70 4.61
CA LYS A 119 15.49 -8.35 3.44
C LYS A 119 14.48 -9.21 2.73
N ASN A 120 14.61 -9.25 1.41
CA ASN A 120 13.86 -10.14 0.52
C ASN A 120 12.35 -10.16 0.82
N ILE A 121 11.74 -8.97 0.84
CA ILE A 121 10.32 -8.78 1.16
C ILE A 121 9.40 -9.60 0.23
N LEU A 122 9.88 -9.90 -0.98
CA LEU A 122 9.13 -10.65 -2.00
C LEU A 122 9.26 -12.17 -1.85
N GLN A 123 10.04 -12.68 -0.91
CA GLN A 123 10.32 -14.12 -0.78
C GLN A 123 9.05 -14.97 -0.61
N GLU A 124 8.08 -14.48 0.13
CA GLU A 124 6.82 -15.19 0.41
C GLU A 124 5.69 -14.79 -0.54
N VAL A 125 5.99 -13.92 -1.51
CA VAL A 125 5.01 -13.47 -2.49
C VAL A 125 4.99 -14.48 -3.63
N ASP A 126 3.91 -15.27 -3.69
CA ASP A 126 3.67 -16.23 -4.78
C ASP A 126 3.20 -15.48 -6.04
N LEU A 127 4.14 -14.81 -6.70
CA LEU A 127 3.98 -14.36 -8.07
C LEU A 127 4.77 -15.35 -8.93
N GLN A 128 4.07 -16.00 -9.84
CA GLN A 128 4.55 -17.15 -10.58
C GLN A 128 5.90 -16.99 -11.27
N GLU A 129 6.32 -15.74 -11.57
CA GLU A 129 7.61 -15.52 -12.23
C GLU A 129 8.18 -14.12 -11.91
N TRP A 130 8.90 -13.99 -10.81
CA TRP A 130 9.80 -12.87 -10.65
C TRP A 130 11.00 -13.03 -11.59
N GLY A 131 11.05 -12.25 -12.67
CA GLY A 131 12.20 -12.15 -13.55
C GLY A 131 13.31 -11.28 -12.96
N LYS A 132 14.23 -10.82 -13.83
CA LYS A 132 15.26 -9.86 -13.45
C LYS A 132 14.67 -8.47 -13.21
N PRO A 133 15.17 -7.73 -12.21
CA PRO A 133 14.65 -6.39 -11.92
C PRO A 133 14.90 -5.41 -13.08
N THR A 134 13.92 -4.59 -13.40
CA THR A 134 14.04 -3.51 -14.38
C THR A 134 13.92 -2.14 -13.74
N CYS A 135 12.88 -1.90 -12.95
CA CYS A 135 12.70 -0.63 -12.27
C CYS A 135 11.85 -0.76 -11.00
N ILE A 136 11.97 0.23 -10.14
CA ILE A 136 11.02 0.47 -9.05
C ILE A 136 10.48 1.90 -9.16
N PHE A 137 9.16 2.04 -9.07
CA PHE A 137 8.53 3.34 -9.08
C PHE A 137 7.60 3.52 -7.89
N VAL A 138 7.90 4.50 -7.06
CA VAL A 138 7.08 4.92 -5.92
C VAL A 138 6.48 6.28 -6.23
N PRO A 139 5.16 6.39 -6.46
CA PRO A 139 4.54 7.67 -6.79
C PRO A 139 4.70 8.67 -5.64
N PRO A 140 5.31 9.84 -5.86
CA PRO A 140 5.53 10.84 -4.82
C PRO A 140 4.24 11.52 -4.35
N TYR A 141 3.25 11.63 -5.24
CA TYR A 141 1.94 12.22 -4.96
C TYR A 141 0.82 11.23 -5.31
N ARG A 142 -0.17 11.15 -4.43
CA ARG A 142 -1.24 10.15 -4.49
C ARG A 142 -2.58 10.84 -4.26
N PRO A 143 -3.22 11.38 -5.32
CA PRO A 143 -4.48 12.11 -5.18
C PRO A 143 -5.66 11.26 -4.73
N ALA A 144 -5.58 9.93 -4.88
CA ALA A 144 -6.59 8.99 -4.42
C ALA A 144 -5.96 7.76 -3.78
N ALA A 145 -6.65 7.15 -2.83
CA ALA A 145 -6.20 5.92 -2.16
C ALA A 145 -5.96 4.76 -3.15
N ALA A 146 -6.78 4.70 -4.22
CA ALA A 146 -6.62 3.74 -5.31
C ALA A 146 -5.28 3.82 -6.06
N LEU A 147 -4.46 4.84 -5.79
CA LEU A 147 -3.16 5.09 -6.43
C LEU A 147 -1.96 4.77 -5.52
N ASN A 148 -2.22 4.20 -4.38
CA ASN A 148 -1.20 3.86 -3.39
C ASN A 148 -0.48 2.56 -3.73
N TYR A 149 0.13 2.50 -4.93
CA TYR A 149 0.88 1.34 -5.37
C TYR A 149 2.34 1.67 -5.58
N ILE A 150 3.19 0.74 -5.21
CA ILE A 150 4.57 0.68 -5.66
C ILE A 150 4.58 -0.21 -6.90
N HIS A 151 5.25 0.22 -7.93
CA HIS A 151 5.44 -0.59 -9.13
C HIS A 151 6.83 -1.23 -9.06
N VAL A 152 6.87 -2.54 -9.17
CA VAL A 152 8.09 -3.34 -9.27
C VAL A 152 8.14 -3.95 -10.66
N GLY A 153 9.03 -3.44 -11.49
CA GLY A 153 9.27 -3.92 -12.84
C GLY A 153 10.28 -5.05 -12.87
N THR A 154 9.99 -6.04 -13.69
CA THR A 154 10.88 -7.15 -14.01
C THR A 154 10.88 -7.39 -15.52
N ASP A 155 11.80 -8.18 -16.04
CA ASP A 155 11.83 -8.60 -17.46
C ASP A 155 10.69 -9.57 -17.82
N LYS A 156 9.83 -9.95 -16.87
CA LYS A 156 8.64 -10.79 -17.03
C LYS A 156 7.32 -10.02 -16.81
N GLY A 157 7.39 -8.73 -16.59
CA GLY A 157 6.25 -7.87 -16.35
C GLY A 157 6.44 -6.99 -15.14
N THR A 158 5.46 -6.14 -14.92
CA THR A 158 5.46 -5.18 -13.81
C THR A 158 4.29 -5.45 -12.88
N TYR A 159 4.56 -5.39 -11.60
CA TYR A 159 3.61 -5.73 -10.57
C TYR A 159 3.37 -4.55 -9.63
N ARG A 160 2.14 -4.44 -9.11
CA ARG A 160 1.73 -3.41 -8.18
C ARG A 160 1.66 -3.97 -6.78
N LEU A 161 2.35 -3.33 -5.86
CA LEU A 161 2.34 -3.69 -4.44
C LEU A 161 1.66 -2.59 -3.64
N SER A 162 0.99 -2.96 -2.57
CA SER A 162 0.45 -2.02 -1.58
C SER A 162 1.59 -1.25 -0.91
N THR A 163 1.45 0.07 -0.78
CA THR A 163 2.44 0.89 -0.06
C THR A 163 2.44 0.65 1.45
N SER A 164 1.39 0.05 1.99
CA SER A 164 1.26 -0.20 3.43
C SER A 164 1.76 -1.57 3.86
N THR A 165 1.70 -2.56 2.97
CA THR A 165 2.06 -3.94 3.28
C THR A 165 3.20 -4.50 2.44
N LEU A 166 3.53 -3.83 1.32
CA LEU A 166 4.43 -4.31 0.25
C LEU A 166 4.01 -5.66 -0.35
N LEU A 167 2.77 -6.06 -0.14
CA LEU A 167 2.20 -7.26 -0.73
C LEU A 167 1.46 -6.94 -2.03
N PRO A 168 1.33 -7.92 -2.93
CA PRO A 168 0.51 -7.80 -4.13
C PRO A 168 -0.94 -7.43 -3.79
N ILE A 169 -1.54 -6.62 -4.64
CA ILE A 169 -2.96 -6.25 -4.55
C ILE A 169 -3.77 -7.04 -5.58
N GLU A 170 -5.10 -7.01 -5.45
CA GLU A 170 -5.98 -7.53 -6.51
C GLU A 170 -5.67 -6.86 -7.84
N GLY A 171 -5.59 -7.65 -8.91
CA GLY A 171 -5.13 -7.16 -10.21
C GLY A 171 -3.69 -6.61 -10.16
N THR A 172 -2.79 -7.28 -9.47
CA THR A 172 -1.42 -6.81 -9.21
C THR A 172 -0.61 -6.53 -10.47
N HIS A 173 -0.86 -7.27 -11.56
CA HIS A 173 -0.12 -7.08 -12.82
C HIS A 173 -0.47 -5.74 -13.49
N LEU A 174 0.53 -5.04 -14.01
CA LEU A 174 0.38 -3.70 -14.60
C LEU A 174 -0.62 -3.65 -15.76
N LYS A 175 -0.84 -4.75 -16.48
CA LYS A 175 -1.85 -4.83 -17.56
C LYS A 175 -3.23 -4.31 -17.15
N TRP A 176 -3.59 -4.48 -15.89
CA TRP A 176 -4.85 -3.96 -15.33
C TRP A 176 -4.87 -2.44 -15.14
N SER A 177 -3.76 -1.77 -15.45
CA SER A 177 -3.67 -0.30 -15.52
C SER A 177 -3.82 0.25 -16.95
N PHE A 178 -4.19 -0.58 -17.92
CA PHE A 178 -4.48 -0.16 -19.29
C PHE A 178 -5.98 -0.16 -19.57
N TYR A 179 -6.46 0.79 -20.36
CA TYR A 179 -7.85 0.80 -20.81
C TYR A 179 -8.19 -0.42 -21.67
N ASP A 180 -7.27 -0.81 -22.52
CA ASP A 180 -7.37 -2.03 -23.32
C ASP A 180 -6.36 -3.05 -22.83
N VAL A 181 -6.83 -3.95 -21.97
CA VAL A 181 -6.00 -5.02 -21.40
C VAL A 181 -5.51 -5.99 -22.48
N SER A 182 -6.25 -6.12 -23.59
CA SER A 182 -5.88 -7.03 -24.68
C SER A 182 -4.73 -6.48 -25.54
N ALA A 183 -4.57 -5.16 -25.56
CA ALA A 183 -3.46 -4.47 -26.24
C ALA A 183 -2.20 -4.38 -25.39
N ALA A 184 -2.30 -4.66 -24.09
CA ALA A 184 -1.16 -4.71 -23.19
C ALA A 184 -0.30 -5.94 -23.47
N GLY A 185 0.99 -5.73 -23.75
CA GLY A 185 1.97 -6.79 -23.92
C GLY A 185 2.33 -7.48 -22.60
N GLU A 186 3.60 -7.77 -22.39
CA GLU A 186 4.11 -8.31 -21.13
C GLU A 186 4.12 -7.26 -20.01
N CYS A 187 3.97 -5.99 -20.36
CA CYS A 187 3.99 -4.85 -19.44
C CYS A 187 5.30 -4.73 -18.65
N VAL A 188 6.41 -4.91 -19.35
CA VAL A 188 7.75 -4.69 -18.81
C VAL A 188 7.99 -3.18 -18.72
N MET A 189 7.91 -2.63 -17.54
CA MET A 189 8.21 -1.23 -17.27
C MET A 189 9.71 -1.08 -16.99
N THR A 190 10.37 -0.20 -17.74
CA THR A 190 11.79 0.10 -17.57
C THR A 190 12.01 1.41 -16.84
N GLU A 191 11.07 2.33 -16.93
CA GLU A 191 11.11 3.61 -16.21
C GLU A 191 9.71 4.18 -16.03
N ALA A 192 9.51 4.95 -14.96
CA ALA A 192 8.34 5.78 -14.78
C ALA A 192 8.68 7.05 -13.98
N VAL A 193 8.02 8.14 -14.34
CA VAL A 193 8.14 9.44 -13.65
C VAL A 193 6.76 10.03 -13.40
N GLN A 194 6.60 10.73 -12.29
CA GLN A 194 5.42 11.53 -12.02
C GLN A 194 5.75 13.00 -12.20
N ILE A 195 5.02 13.64 -13.09
CA ILE A 195 5.25 15.02 -13.51
C ILE A 195 4.19 15.90 -12.84
N MET A 196 4.62 16.93 -12.13
CA MET A 196 3.75 17.97 -11.53
C MET A 196 2.54 17.43 -10.73
N GLY A 197 2.69 16.30 -10.07
CA GLY A 197 1.67 15.75 -9.19
C GLY A 197 0.47 15.08 -9.88
N TYR A 198 0.13 15.46 -11.11
CA TYR A 198 -1.08 14.98 -11.79
C TYR A 198 -0.82 14.13 -13.04
N TYR A 199 0.42 14.07 -13.49
CA TYR A 199 0.75 13.37 -14.72
C TYR A 199 1.81 12.32 -14.46
N ARG A 200 1.68 11.19 -15.13
CA ARG A 200 2.67 10.11 -15.10
C ARG A 200 3.07 9.76 -16.51
N ALA A 201 4.36 9.63 -16.74
CA ALA A 201 4.91 9.02 -17.93
C ALA A 201 5.60 7.71 -17.56
N ALA A 202 5.50 6.70 -18.40
CA ALA A 202 6.15 5.41 -18.22
C ALA A 202 6.64 4.85 -19.55
N LEU A 203 7.78 4.17 -19.50
CA LEU A 203 8.28 3.34 -20.58
C LEU A 203 7.88 1.89 -20.30
N VAL A 204 7.01 1.35 -21.13
CA VAL A 204 6.49 -0.01 -21.00
C VAL A 204 6.59 -0.70 -22.36
N ASP A 205 7.19 -1.89 -22.41
CA ASP A 205 7.39 -2.67 -23.63
C ASP A 205 8.01 -1.87 -24.77
N GLY A 206 8.98 -0.97 -24.44
CA GLY A 206 9.67 -0.12 -25.39
C GLY A 206 8.85 1.05 -25.96
N ASN A 207 7.69 1.36 -25.38
CA ASN A 207 6.85 2.47 -25.77
C ASN A 207 6.63 3.46 -24.62
N LEU A 208 6.44 4.73 -24.97
CA LEU A 208 6.09 5.78 -24.04
C LEU A 208 4.58 5.82 -23.83
N TYR A 209 4.19 5.75 -22.58
CA TYR A 209 2.81 5.93 -22.16
C TYR A 209 2.68 7.15 -21.26
N TYR A 210 1.54 7.79 -21.36
CA TYR A 210 1.21 8.96 -20.56
C TYR A 210 -0.18 8.82 -19.95
N THR A 211 -0.34 9.21 -18.70
CA THR A 211 -1.64 9.23 -18.04
C THR A 211 -1.79 10.46 -17.17
N GLU A 212 -3.01 10.98 -17.12
CA GLU A 212 -3.40 12.03 -16.19
C GLU A 212 -3.99 11.42 -14.92
N LEU A 213 -3.55 11.91 -13.77
CA LEU A 213 -3.96 11.42 -12.45
C LEU A 213 -5.10 12.26 -11.86
N SER A 214 -5.90 12.94 -12.71
CA SER A 214 -7.02 13.76 -12.26
C SER A 214 -8.33 12.95 -12.21
N GLY A 215 -9.05 13.04 -11.09
CA GLY A 215 -10.37 12.44 -10.91
C GLY A 215 -10.40 10.98 -10.50
N GLN A 216 -11.60 10.40 -10.43
CA GLN A 216 -11.83 9.01 -9.97
C GLN A 216 -11.40 7.94 -10.99
N GLN A 217 -11.23 8.31 -12.23
CA GLN A 217 -10.79 7.41 -13.31
C GLN A 217 -9.28 7.51 -13.60
N ALA A 218 -8.58 8.22 -12.76
CA ALA A 218 -7.16 8.43 -12.90
C ALA A 218 -6.40 7.11 -12.85
N CYS A 219 -5.43 6.95 -13.74
CA CYS A 219 -4.37 5.94 -13.72
C CYS A 219 -4.40 4.85 -14.75
N PHE A 220 -5.29 4.91 -15.70
CA PHE A 220 -5.22 3.98 -16.82
C PHE A 220 -4.35 4.56 -17.94
N PHE A 221 -3.43 3.75 -18.44
CA PHE A 221 -2.69 4.05 -19.65
C PHE A 221 -3.60 3.80 -20.86
N GLY A 222 -3.58 4.76 -21.79
CA GLY A 222 -4.24 4.64 -23.08
C GLY A 222 -3.34 3.97 -24.12
N SER A 223 -3.42 4.46 -25.35
CA SER A 223 -2.49 4.08 -26.42
C SER A 223 -1.09 4.65 -26.19
N PRO A 224 -0.05 4.05 -26.79
CA PRO A 224 1.29 4.64 -26.77
C PRO A 224 1.30 6.08 -27.26
N SER A 225 2.15 6.89 -26.65
CA SER A 225 2.25 8.34 -26.94
C SER A 225 3.44 8.71 -27.83
N ASN A 226 4.29 7.76 -28.21
CA ASN A 226 5.45 7.95 -29.06
C ASN A 226 5.09 7.89 -30.56
N HIS A 227 4.18 8.79 -30.99
CA HIS A 227 3.79 8.97 -32.38
C HIS A 227 3.69 10.47 -32.71
N TYR A 228 3.87 10.84 -33.99
CA TYR A 228 3.64 12.19 -34.41
C TYR A 228 2.14 12.51 -34.50
N LYS A 229 1.80 13.77 -34.29
CA LYS A 229 0.40 14.21 -34.35
C LYS A 229 -0.23 13.88 -35.70
N GLY A 230 -1.27 13.07 -35.71
CA GLY A 230 -1.98 12.62 -36.91
C GLY A 230 -1.37 11.39 -37.57
N ASP A 231 -0.36 10.79 -36.98
CA ASP A 231 0.25 9.53 -37.40
C ASP A 231 -0.08 8.45 -36.35
N TYR A 232 -0.16 7.21 -36.80
CA TYR A 232 -0.36 6.05 -35.92
C TYR A 232 0.90 5.19 -35.80
N ASP A 233 1.92 5.46 -36.63
CA ASP A 233 3.18 4.74 -36.55
C ASP A 233 3.98 5.21 -35.31
N LEU A 234 4.44 4.23 -34.53
CA LEU A 234 5.24 4.49 -33.36
C LEU A 234 6.71 4.67 -33.75
N PHE A 235 7.34 5.71 -33.22
CA PHE A 235 8.78 5.88 -33.37
C PHE A 235 9.52 5.27 -32.16
N PRO A 236 10.75 4.74 -32.35
CA PRO A 236 11.55 4.20 -31.27
C PRO A 236 11.81 5.24 -30.18
N VAL A 237 11.75 4.85 -28.92
CA VAL A 237 12.10 5.68 -27.77
C VAL A 237 13.33 5.12 -27.07
N GLY A 238 14.05 5.98 -26.35
CA GLY A 238 15.15 5.57 -25.49
C GLY A 238 14.65 4.84 -24.22
N ASP A 239 15.57 4.55 -23.34
CA ASP A 239 15.32 3.80 -22.10
C ASP A 239 15.20 4.69 -20.86
N LYS A 240 15.26 6.01 -21.03
CA LYS A 240 15.19 7.01 -19.97
C LYS A 240 14.18 8.12 -20.25
N ILE A 241 13.55 8.59 -19.18
CA ILE A 241 12.64 9.73 -19.21
C ILE A 241 13.29 10.90 -18.47
N GLY A 242 13.63 11.96 -19.23
CA GLY A 242 13.95 13.27 -18.67
C GLY A 242 12.70 14.14 -18.54
N TYR A 243 12.56 14.91 -17.47
CA TYR A 243 11.47 15.87 -17.33
C TYR A 243 11.97 17.19 -16.75
N SER A 244 11.28 18.29 -17.11
CA SER A 244 11.57 19.63 -16.60
C SER A 244 10.46 20.10 -15.68
N VAL A 245 10.85 20.54 -14.48
CA VAL A 245 9.92 21.11 -13.49
C VAL A 245 9.61 22.58 -13.79
N LYS A 246 10.50 23.28 -14.53
CA LYS A 246 10.38 24.72 -14.78
C LYS A 246 9.31 25.09 -15.80
N GLU A 247 9.02 24.23 -16.76
CA GLU A 247 8.14 24.53 -17.90
C GLU A 247 6.84 23.74 -17.90
N ARG A 248 6.17 23.65 -16.75
CA ARG A 248 4.87 22.98 -16.61
C ARG A 248 4.83 21.52 -17.10
N GLY A 249 5.93 20.78 -16.90
CA GLY A 249 5.87 19.34 -16.96
C GLY A 249 6.00 18.71 -18.36
N TYR A 250 6.92 19.16 -19.16
CA TYR A 250 7.30 18.41 -20.35
C TYR A 250 8.20 17.24 -19.97
N ALA A 251 7.81 16.04 -20.38
CA ALA A 251 8.70 14.88 -20.37
C ALA A 251 9.39 14.78 -21.73
N THR A 252 10.66 14.54 -21.71
CA THR A 252 11.45 14.21 -22.90
C THR A 252 12.00 12.81 -22.74
N VAL A 253 11.82 11.99 -23.73
CA VAL A 253 12.43 10.65 -23.75
C VAL A 253 13.79 10.79 -24.41
N LEU A 254 14.82 10.27 -23.74
CA LEU A 254 16.21 10.29 -24.19
C LEU A 254 16.60 8.93 -24.74
#